data_6ffe33f5fac478506018b0562eaeba9c
#
_entry.id   6ffe33f5fac478506018b0562eaeba9c
#
_cell.length_a   1.000
_cell.length_b   1.000
_cell.length_c   1.000
_cell.angle_alpha   90.00
_cell.angle_beta   90.00
_cell.angle_gamma   90.00
#
_symmetry.space_group_name_H-M   'P 1'
#
loop_
_entity.id
_entity.type
_entity.pdbx_description
1 polymer ?
#
loop_
_entity_poly.entity_id
_entity_poly.type
_entity_poly.pdbx_seq_one_letter_code
_entity_poly.pdbx_strand_id
1 'polypeptide(L)'
;MKKITSVLVANRGEIAIRVFRACHEMGIRTIAVYSKEDSLSLHRFRADESYLIGKGKKPVDAYLDIEEIIRVAHEHHVDAIHPGYGFLSENADLARRCAEEGITFIGPHIDHLTMFGDKVNARAQAKKAGIRFIPGSDGPVMNFAEVEKFAKDVGFPIMLKAVNGGGGRGMRMAHCMSDLKDAYERAKSEAKLAFGNDEIYLEKYIRNPKHVEVQIMGDEHGNVFHLYERDCSIQRRHQKVVEIAPAFALPRKLRQEICNAAVTLMKNVNYVNAGTVEFLVTPDGDFYFIEVNPRIQVEHTVTEMITGIDIVQTQIKVAEGYALTSDEIGIPSQEAIMCHGNAIQCRVTTEDPLNGFMPDSGKIIAYRSGGGFGVRLDSGNAFTGSIITPYYDSLLVKATTYGLTHAQAVQKMLRELDEFRILGVKTNIGFLTNVLREASFVRGDYDVNFIDDHPELFDLPVVHNRGTKLLKYIGEVTINGYSGKGPEAVSYTHLTLPTT
;
A
#
# COMPACT_ATOMS: atom_id res chain seq x y z
N MET A 1 22.62 -15.35 18.59
CA MET A 1 21.73 -15.52 17.43
C MET A 1 20.73 -16.63 17.75
N LYS A 2 19.44 -16.39 17.60
CA LYS A 2 18.38 -17.40 17.81
C LYS A 2 17.87 -17.81 16.43
N LYS A 3 18.19 -19.04 16.01
CA LYS A 3 17.72 -19.53 14.74
C LYS A 3 16.19 -19.66 14.73
N ILE A 4 15.54 -19.12 13.72
CA ILE A 4 14.10 -19.23 13.50
C ILE A 4 13.84 -20.43 12.60
N THR A 5 13.08 -21.41 13.08
CA THR A 5 12.72 -22.62 12.35
C THR A 5 11.23 -22.69 12.03
N SER A 6 10.44 -21.82 12.66
CA SER A 6 8.99 -21.74 12.45
C SER A 6 8.49 -20.31 12.56
N VAL A 7 7.61 -19.90 11.64
CA VAL A 7 7.01 -18.55 11.60
C VAL A 7 5.49 -18.64 11.49
N LEU A 8 4.80 -18.02 12.43
CA LEU A 8 3.38 -17.72 12.31
C LEU A 8 3.21 -16.36 11.63
N VAL A 9 2.36 -16.28 10.61
CA VAL A 9 2.03 -15.01 9.98
C VAL A 9 0.71 -14.49 10.54
N ALA A 10 0.78 -13.45 11.36
CA ALA A 10 -0.38 -12.80 11.98
C ALA A 10 -1.07 -11.85 10.98
N ASN A 11 -1.40 -12.39 9.81
CA ASN A 11 -1.99 -11.64 8.69
C ASN A 11 -2.69 -12.58 7.72
N ARG A 12 -3.21 -12.04 6.62
CA ARG A 12 -3.97 -12.76 5.59
C ARG A 12 -3.59 -12.30 4.16
N GLY A 13 -4.24 -12.94 3.20
CA GLY A 13 -4.19 -12.51 1.81
C GLY A 13 -2.79 -12.60 1.19
N GLU A 14 -2.46 -11.61 0.36
CA GLU A 14 -1.23 -11.66 -0.44
C GLU A 14 0.03 -11.51 0.41
N ILE A 15 0.00 -10.69 1.48
CA ILE A 15 1.18 -10.50 2.32
C ILE A 15 1.52 -11.76 3.12
N ALA A 16 0.51 -12.50 3.59
CA ALA A 16 0.76 -13.78 4.24
C ALA A 16 1.44 -14.76 3.26
N ILE A 17 0.95 -14.86 2.03
CA ILE A 17 1.56 -15.69 0.99
C ILE A 17 2.99 -15.24 0.67
N ARG A 18 3.24 -13.91 0.62
CA ARG A 18 4.58 -13.35 0.39
C ARG A 18 5.56 -13.78 1.48
N VAL A 19 5.13 -13.71 2.74
CA VAL A 19 5.96 -14.15 3.88
C VAL A 19 6.19 -15.66 3.83
N PHE A 20 5.16 -16.48 3.54
CA PHE A 20 5.32 -17.93 3.41
C PHE A 20 6.31 -18.31 2.32
N ARG A 21 6.31 -17.62 1.17
CA ARG A 21 7.30 -17.84 0.10
C ARG A 21 8.73 -17.61 0.60
N ALA A 22 8.97 -16.51 1.30
CA ALA A 22 10.28 -16.23 1.89
C ALA A 22 10.69 -17.31 2.91
N CYS A 23 9.78 -17.72 3.77
CA CYS A 23 10.02 -18.78 4.75
C CYS A 23 10.34 -20.13 4.08
N HIS A 24 9.58 -20.54 3.06
CA HIS A 24 9.84 -21.78 2.31
C HIS A 24 11.21 -21.78 1.63
N GLU A 25 11.61 -20.66 1.01
CA GLU A 25 12.94 -20.51 0.41
C GLU A 25 14.08 -20.58 1.45
N MET A 26 13.80 -20.23 2.71
CA MET A 26 14.73 -20.35 3.83
C MET A 26 14.62 -21.70 4.59
N GLY A 27 13.73 -22.60 4.19
CA GLY A 27 13.49 -23.87 4.86
C GLY A 27 12.83 -23.73 6.24
N ILE A 28 12.03 -22.68 6.46
CA ILE A 28 11.32 -22.36 7.69
C ILE A 28 9.87 -22.87 7.61
N ARG A 29 9.42 -23.60 8.64
CA ARG A 29 8.03 -24.06 8.78
C ARG A 29 7.07 -22.89 8.92
N THR A 30 5.95 -22.92 8.20
CA THR A 30 5.00 -21.81 8.09
C THR A 30 3.65 -22.15 8.72
N ILE A 31 3.13 -21.20 9.51
CA ILE A 31 1.85 -21.32 10.19
C ILE A 31 0.94 -20.15 9.77
N ALA A 32 -0.20 -20.47 9.18
CA ALA A 32 -1.25 -19.52 8.88
C ALA A 32 -2.28 -19.45 10.01
N VAL A 33 -2.80 -18.25 10.26
CA VAL A 33 -4.04 -18.06 10.99
C VAL A 33 -5.13 -17.57 10.04
N TYR A 34 -6.38 -17.95 10.27
CA TYR A 34 -7.49 -17.51 9.42
C TYR A 34 -8.79 -17.35 10.20
N SER A 35 -9.60 -16.35 9.83
CA SER A 35 -10.97 -16.19 10.31
C SER A 35 -11.91 -17.20 9.64
N LYS A 36 -13.12 -17.34 10.15
CA LYS A 36 -14.17 -18.18 9.55
C LYS A 36 -14.43 -17.80 8.08
N GLU A 37 -14.41 -16.53 7.75
CA GLU A 37 -14.67 -15.98 6.42
C GLU A 37 -13.53 -16.30 5.44
N ASP A 38 -12.33 -16.51 5.96
CA ASP A 38 -11.14 -16.90 5.19
C ASP A 38 -10.92 -18.40 5.09
N SER A 39 -11.91 -19.22 5.49
CA SER A 39 -11.80 -20.70 5.45
C SER A 39 -11.45 -21.26 4.06
N LEU A 40 -11.75 -20.54 2.99
CA LEU A 40 -11.42 -20.89 1.61
C LEU A 40 -10.34 -19.98 1.00
N SER A 41 -9.74 -19.09 1.79
CA SER A 41 -8.70 -18.17 1.33
C SER A 41 -7.40 -18.88 1.03
N LEU A 42 -6.72 -18.46 -0.05
CA LEU A 42 -5.54 -19.13 -0.58
C LEU A 42 -4.38 -19.18 0.42
N HIS A 43 -4.20 -18.11 1.24
CA HIS A 43 -3.10 -18.07 2.21
C HIS A 43 -3.14 -19.25 3.19
N ARG A 44 -4.34 -19.70 3.59
CA ARG A 44 -4.52 -20.88 4.45
C ARG A 44 -3.88 -22.14 3.86
N PHE A 45 -3.96 -22.31 2.54
CA PHE A 45 -3.48 -23.49 1.82
C PHE A 45 -2.01 -23.37 1.35
N ARG A 46 -1.39 -22.23 1.58
CA ARG A 46 0.00 -21.95 1.20
C ARG A 46 0.98 -22.10 2.34
N ALA A 47 0.50 -22.17 3.57
CA ALA A 47 1.30 -22.51 4.74
C ALA A 47 1.35 -24.03 4.94
N ASP A 48 2.33 -24.52 5.68
CA ASP A 48 2.43 -25.92 6.08
C ASP A 48 1.29 -26.30 7.02
N GLU A 49 0.89 -25.38 7.90
CA GLU A 49 -0.19 -25.55 8.87
C GLU A 49 -1.11 -24.31 8.90
N SER A 50 -2.38 -24.51 9.26
CA SER A 50 -3.32 -23.39 9.37
C SER A 50 -4.33 -23.58 10.49
N TYR A 51 -4.60 -22.50 11.25
CA TYR A 51 -5.44 -22.54 12.45
C TYR A 51 -6.52 -21.47 12.42
N LEU A 52 -7.75 -21.87 12.77
CA LEU A 52 -8.89 -20.96 12.89
C LEU A 52 -8.73 -20.12 14.15
N ILE A 53 -8.87 -18.78 13.99
CA ILE A 53 -8.86 -17.82 15.09
C ILE A 53 -10.17 -17.03 15.14
N GLY A 54 -10.40 -16.34 16.27
CA GLY A 54 -11.52 -15.41 16.43
C GLY A 54 -12.87 -16.08 16.39
N LYS A 55 -13.04 -17.28 16.96
CA LYS A 55 -14.33 -17.98 17.00
C LYS A 55 -15.41 -17.10 17.65
N GLY A 56 -16.47 -16.78 16.88
CA GLY A 56 -17.58 -15.91 17.32
C GLY A 56 -17.28 -14.41 17.20
N LYS A 57 -16.12 -14.00 16.74
CA LYS A 57 -15.76 -12.59 16.50
C LYS A 57 -16.12 -12.18 15.05
N LYS A 58 -16.14 -10.86 14.80
CA LYS A 58 -16.24 -10.32 13.44
C LYS A 58 -14.95 -10.63 12.66
N PRO A 59 -15.00 -10.67 11.31
CA PRO A 59 -13.87 -11.07 10.49
C PRO A 59 -12.57 -10.30 10.77
N VAL A 60 -12.63 -8.97 10.88
CA VAL A 60 -11.47 -8.11 11.18
C VAL A 60 -11.01 -8.31 12.63
N ASP A 61 -11.94 -8.40 13.58
CA ASP A 61 -11.63 -8.56 15.01
C ASP A 61 -10.89 -9.88 15.30
N ALA A 62 -11.07 -10.90 14.45
CA ALA A 62 -10.32 -12.15 14.55
C ALA A 62 -8.81 -11.94 14.38
N TYR A 63 -8.41 -11.10 13.41
CA TYR A 63 -7.00 -10.78 13.15
C TYR A 63 -6.43 -9.72 14.10
N LEU A 64 -7.26 -9.09 14.93
CA LEU A 64 -6.85 -8.14 15.96
C LEU A 64 -6.79 -8.79 17.36
N ASP A 65 -7.03 -10.09 17.44
CA ASP A 65 -7.04 -10.85 18.70
C ASP A 65 -5.65 -11.32 19.07
N ILE A 66 -4.92 -10.50 19.80
CA ILE A 66 -3.55 -10.77 20.23
C ILE A 66 -3.46 -12.09 21.00
N GLU A 67 -4.34 -12.29 21.99
CA GLU A 67 -4.27 -13.48 22.86
C GLU A 67 -4.55 -14.78 22.10
N GLU A 68 -5.46 -14.74 21.14
CA GLU A 68 -5.73 -15.91 20.28
C GLU A 68 -4.55 -16.25 19.36
N ILE A 69 -3.89 -15.22 18.81
CA ILE A 69 -2.69 -15.40 17.97
C ILE A 69 -1.54 -15.97 18.81
N ILE A 70 -1.30 -15.42 20.01
CA ILE A 70 -0.28 -15.90 20.95
C ILE A 70 -0.57 -17.33 21.40
N ARG A 71 -1.84 -17.65 21.70
CA ARG A 71 -2.26 -19.03 22.06
C ARG A 71 -1.89 -20.03 20.95
N VAL A 72 -2.23 -19.70 19.69
CA VAL A 72 -1.88 -20.56 18.53
C VAL A 72 -0.37 -20.71 18.42
N ALA A 73 0.39 -19.62 18.55
CA ALA A 73 1.85 -19.65 18.46
C ALA A 73 2.46 -20.54 19.56
N HIS A 74 1.96 -20.45 20.78
CA HIS A 74 2.43 -21.24 21.92
C HIS A 74 2.08 -22.73 21.77
N GLU A 75 0.81 -23.05 21.45
CA GLU A 75 0.33 -24.43 21.29
C GLU A 75 1.07 -25.20 20.18
N HIS A 76 1.56 -24.49 19.16
CA HIS A 76 2.24 -25.07 18.01
C HIS A 76 3.76 -24.82 17.99
N HIS A 77 4.32 -24.38 19.13
CA HIS A 77 5.76 -24.17 19.32
C HIS A 77 6.40 -23.32 18.22
N VAL A 78 5.82 -22.14 17.99
CA VAL A 78 6.28 -21.19 16.97
C VAL A 78 7.44 -20.36 17.52
N ASP A 79 8.55 -20.25 16.76
CA ASP A 79 9.72 -19.47 17.16
C ASP A 79 9.50 -17.96 16.97
N ALA A 80 8.74 -17.57 15.90
CA ALA A 80 8.58 -16.16 15.56
C ALA A 80 7.22 -15.85 14.95
N ILE A 81 6.77 -14.60 15.10
CA ILE A 81 5.57 -14.06 14.50
C ILE A 81 5.94 -12.94 13.52
N HIS A 82 5.47 -13.04 12.27
CA HIS A 82 5.56 -11.97 11.28
C HIS A 82 4.20 -11.29 11.14
N PRO A 83 4.08 -9.98 11.43
CA PRO A 83 2.78 -9.30 11.41
C PRO A 83 2.35 -8.85 10.01
N GLY A 84 3.23 -8.87 9.01
CA GLY A 84 2.98 -8.29 7.70
C GLY A 84 2.80 -6.78 7.73
N TYR A 85 1.75 -6.27 7.08
CA TYR A 85 1.30 -4.88 7.15
C TYR A 85 -0.21 -4.81 7.44
N GLY A 86 -0.69 -3.68 7.99
CA GLY A 86 -2.06 -3.55 8.51
C GLY A 86 -2.28 -4.39 9.76
N PHE A 87 -3.53 -4.53 10.20
CA PHE A 87 -3.90 -5.25 11.43
C PHE A 87 -2.99 -4.88 12.62
N LEU A 88 -2.22 -5.85 13.12
CA LEU A 88 -1.35 -5.71 14.29
C LEU A 88 0.11 -5.35 13.96
N SER A 89 0.44 -5.02 12.71
CA SER A 89 1.83 -4.79 12.30
C SER A 89 2.53 -3.61 12.99
N GLU A 90 1.75 -2.63 13.44
CA GLU A 90 2.25 -1.46 14.19
C GLU A 90 1.83 -1.50 15.67
N ASN A 91 1.34 -2.64 16.12
CA ASN A 91 0.81 -2.79 17.49
C ASN A 91 1.91 -3.20 18.47
N ALA A 92 2.28 -2.28 19.37
CA ALA A 92 3.31 -2.51 20.40
C ALA A 92 2.90 -3.59 21.42
N ASP A 93 1.60 -3.82 21.64
CA ASP A 93 1.13 -4.83 22.58
C ASP A 93 1.34 -6.24 22.04
N LEU A 94 1.17 -6.48 20.73
CA LEU A 94 1.55 -7.76 20.13
C LEU A 94 3.05 -8.03 20.29
N ALA A 95 3.89 -7.04 20.00
CA ALA A 95 5.34 -7.19 20.16
C ALA A 95 5.73 -7.48 21.63
N ARG A 96 5.06 -6.82 22.59
CA ARG A 96 5.26 -7.05 24.03
C ARG A 96 4.83 -8.45 24.43
N ARG A 97 3.64 -8.90 23.99
CA ARG A 97 3.15 -10.25 24.28
C ARG A 97 4.06 -11.33 23.69
N CYS A 98 4.58 -11.12 22.48
CA CYS A 98 5.60 -12.01 21.92
C CYS A 98 6.84 -12.11 22.81
N ALA A 99 7.37 -10.99 23.29
CA ALA A 99 8.55 -10.95 24.15
C ALA A 99 8.30 -11.67 25.50
N GLU A 100 7.13 -11.48 26.13
CA GLU A 100 6.72 -12.14 27.37
C GLU A 100 6.66 -13.67 27.23
N GLU A 101 6.24 -14.17 26.06
CA GLU A 101 6.13 -15.60 25.75
C GLU A 101 7.41 -16.20 25.12
N GLY A 102 8.49 -15.40 25.00
CA GLY A 102 9.75 -15.84 24.39
C GLY A 102 9.67 -16.08 22.88
N ILE A 103 8.64 -15.55 22.21
CA ILE A 103 8.44 -15.60 20.77
C ILE A 103 9.11 -14.38 20.13
N THR A 104 9.82 -14.57 19.03
CA THR A 104 10.46 -13.46 18.31
C THR A 104 9.43 -12.70 17.47
N PHE A 105 9.26 -11.41 17.72
CA PHE A 105 8.49 -10.52 16.82
C PHE A 105 9.38 -10.11 15.64
N ILE A 106 8.99 -10.46 14.40
CA ILE A 106 9.73 -10.07 13.19
C ILE A 106 9.27 -8.67 12.77
N GLY A 107 9.97 -7.68 13.27
CA GLY A 107 9.65 -6.27 13.08
C GLY A 107 10.53 -5.38 13.97
N PRO A 108 10.20 -4.08 14.05
CA PRO A 108 10.92 -3.14 14.91
C PRO A 108 10.70 -3.43 16.40
N HIS A 109 11.53 -2.83 17.22
CA HIS A 109 11.40 -2.90 18.69
C HIS A 109 10.10 -2.22 19.17
N ILE A 110 9.62 -2.61 20.33
CA ILE A 110 8.44 -2.05 21.00
C ILE A 110 8.53 -0.51 21.10
N ASP A 111 9.73 -0.02 21.44
CA ASP A 111 9.97 1.43 21.58
C ASP A 111 9.83 2.16 20.23
N HIS A 112 10.26 1.56 19.14
CA HIS A 112 10.08 2.13 17.79
C HIS A 112 8.60 2.14 17.36
N LEU A 113 7.88 1.05 17.63
CA LEU A 113 6.43 0.96 17.37
C LEU A 113 5.68 2.04 18.16
N THR A 114 6.00 2.21 19.42
CA THR A 114 5.39 3.23 20.29
C THR A 114 5.78 4.64 19.84
N MET A 115 7.07 4.87 19.53
CA MET A 115 7.60 6.18 19.15
C MET A 115 6.99 6.68 17.85
N PHE A 116 6.92 5.84 16.82
CA PHE A 116 6.43 6.22 15.50
C PHE A 116 4.92 6.06 15.34
N GLY A 117 4.26 5.31 16.21
CA GLY A 117 2.80 5.30 16.33
C GLY A 117 2.21 6.62 16.85
N ASP A 118 3.02 7.44 17.55
CA ASP A 118 2.64 8.78 18.00
C ASP A 118 3.22 9.86 17.07
N LYS A 119 2.35 10.60 16.36
CA LYS A 119 2.75 11.66 15.41
C LYS A 119 3.56 12.77 16.06
N VAL A 120 3.30 13.10 17.32
CA VAL A 120 4.05 14.16 18.05
C VAL A 120 5.47 13.68 18.32
N ASN A 121 5.62 12.46 18.79
CA ASN A 121 6.93 11.85 19.01
C ASN A 121 7.71 11.68 17.71
N ALA A 122 7.09 11.20 16.64
CA ALA A 122 7.72 11.07 15.33
C ALA A 122 8.27 12.43 14.82
N ARG A 123 7.47 13.50 14.90
CA ARG A 123 7.89 14.85 14.54
C ARG A 123 9.04 15.37 15.42
N ALA A 124 9.01 15.08 16.71
CA ALA A 124 10.10 15.43 17.62
C ALA A 124 11.42 14.76 17.24
N GLN A 125 11.40 13.49 16.81
CA GLN A 125 12.59 12.80 16.30
C GLN A 125 13.06 13.37 14.97
N ALA A 126 12.16 13.68 14.04
CA ALA A 126 12.50 14.33 12.78
C ALA A 126 13.17 15.70 13.03
N LYS A 127 12.66 16.49 13.97
CA LYS A 127 13.26 17.77 14.37
C LYS A 127 14.67 17.59 14.94
N LYS A 128 14.89 16.60 15.80
CA LYS A 128 16.23 16.27 16.35
C LYS A 128 17.21 15.87 15.25
N ALA A 129 16.72 15.18 14.21
CA ALA A 129 17.50 14.81 13.03
C ALA A 129 17.76 15.97 12.05
N GLY A 130 17.27 17.18 12.35
CA GLY A 130 17.40 18.34 11.48
C GLY A 130 16.52 18.29 10.23
N ILE A 131 15.51 17.43 10.22
CA ILE A 131 14.60 17.27 9.06
C ILE A 131 13.45 18.27 9.21
N ARG A 132 13.17 18.97 8.12
CA ARG A 132 12.02 19.88 8.06
C ARG A 132 10.72 19.09 8.04
N PHE A 133 9.74 19.55 8.79
CA PHE A 133 8.36 19.08 8.74
C PHE A 133 7.45 20.22 8.27
N ILE A 134 6.27 19.89 7.81
CA ILE A 134 5.31 20.89 7.34
C ILE A 134 5.05 21.88 8.47
N PRO A 135 5.26 23.19 8.25
CA PRO A 135 4.98 24.20 9.27
C PRO A 135 3.54 24.07 9.78
N GLY A 136 3.38 23.93 11.07
CA GLY A 136 2.08 23.74 11.72
C GLY A 136 2.04 24.38 13.10
N SER A 137 0.86 24.42 13.71
CA SER A 137 0.73 24.82 15.11
C SER A 137 1.34 23.78 16.04
N ASP A 138 1.88 24.22 17.19
CA ASP A 138 2.50 23.34 18.19
C ASP A 138 1.48 22.41 18.91
N GLY A 139 0.21 22.50 18.53
CA GLY A 139 -0.91 21.74 19.08
C GLY A 139 -2.24 22.33 18.62
N PRO A 140 -3.35 21.94 19.26
CA PRO A 140 -4.64 22.54 18.99
C PRO A 140 -4.61 24.04 19.24
N VAL A 141 -5.21 24.80 18.31
CA VAL A 141 -5.37 26.25 18.50
C VAL A 141 -6.55 26.55 19.40
N MET A 142 -6.33 27.42 20.38
CA MET A 142 -7.35 27.71 21.42
C MET A 142 -8.38 28.72 20.95
N ASN A 143 -8.00 29.63 20.05
CA ASN A 143 -8.87 30.72 19.60
C ASN A 143 -8.48 31.20 18.19
N PHE A 144 -9.36 32.03 17.60
CA PHE A 144 -9.17 32.51 16.23
C PHE A 144 -7.96 33.46 16.09
N ALA A 145 -7.55 34.18 17.15
CA ALA A 145 -6.38 35.06 17.10
C ALA A 145 -5.07 34.28 16.87
N GLU A 146 -4.95 33.06 17.42
CA GLU A 146 -3.84 32.15 17.13
C GLU A 146 -3.85 31.69 15.67
N VAL A 147 -5.03 31.43 15.10
CA VAL A 147 -5.20 31.08 13.69
C VAL A 147 -4.73 32.22 12.78
N GLU A 148 -5.13 33.48 13.08
CA GLU A 148 -4.70 34.62 12.31
C GLU A 148 -3.19 34.87 12.42
N LYS A 149 -2.63 34.69 13.61
CA LYS A 149 -1.18 34.82 13.83
C LYS A 149 -0.42 33.79 12.98
N PHE A 150 -0.81 32.54 13.09
CA PHE A 150 -0.21 31.45 12.28
C PHE A 150 -0.29 31.76 10.78
N ALA A 151 -1.46 32.22 10.30
CA ALA A 151 -1.67 32.59 8.91
C ALA A 151 -0.74 33.70 8.43
N LYS A 152 -0.47 34.69 9.27
CA LYS A 152 0.46 35.79 8.98
C LYS A 152 1.91 35.33 8.94
N ASP A 153 2.29 34.41 9.84
CA ASP A 153 3.66 33.91 9.96
C ASP A 153 4.00 32.92 8.83
N VAL A 154 3.07 32.04 8.44
CA VAL A 154 3.31 30.92 7.51
C VAL A 154 2.82 31.22 6.08
N GLY A 155 1.87 32.15 5.94
CA GLY A 155 1.23 32.49 4.65
C GLY A 155 0.25 31.42 4.15
N PHE A 156 -0.54 31.75 3.13
CA PHE A 156 -1.57 30.92 2.54
C PHE A 156 -1.08 30.03 1.39
N PRO A 157 -1.78 28.93 1.07
CA PRO A 157 -2.95 28.37 1.75
C PRO A 157 -2.60 27.67 3.07
N ILE A 158 -3.62 27.54 3.95
CA ILE A 158 -3.51 26.86 5.24
C ILE A 158 -4.56 25.76 5.31
N MET A 159 -4.16 24.61 5.85
CA MET A 159 -5.05 23.51 6.16
C MET A 159 -5.42 23.52 7.65
N LEU A 160 -6.71 23.55 7.93
CA LEU A 160 -7.27 23.39 9.26
C LEU A 160 -7.70 21.94 9.42
N LYS A 161 -7.20 21.25 10.42
CA LYS A 161 -7.42 19.80 10.62
C LYS A 161 -7.96 19.53 12.01
N ALA A 162 -9.00 18.71 12.12
CA ALA A 162 -9.45 18.18 13.40
C ALA A 162 -8.39 17.27 14.02
N VAL A 163 -8.11 17.43 15.32
CA VAL A 163 -7.09 16.65 16.04
C VAL A 163 -7.39 15.14 15.94
N ASN A 164 -8.65 14.76 16.11
CA ASN A 164 -9.10 13.37 16.00
C ASN A 164 -9.53 12.99 14.57
N GLY A 165 -9.27 13.86 13.58
CA GLY A 165 -9.59 13.62 12.19
C GLY A 165 -8.58 12.69 11.50
N GLY A 166 -9.06 11.92 10.51
CA GLY A 166 -8.23 11.04 9.71
C GLY A 166 -8.88 10.75 8.35
N GLY A 167 -8.07 10.27 7.37
CA GLY A 167 -8.57 9.90 6.06
C GLY A 167 -9.28 11.01 5.28
N GLY A 168 -8.85 12.27 5.46
CA GLY A 168 -9.43 13.43 4.78
C GLY A 168 -10.69 14.01 5.43
N ARG A 169 -11.20 13.43 6.53
CA ARG A 169 -12.34 13.95 7.27
C ARG A 169 -11.92 15.00 8.31
N GLY A 170 -12.71 16.07 8.43
CA GLY A 170 -12.41 17.16 9.37
C GLY A 170 -11.26 18.04 8.93
N MET A 171 -11.05 18.17 7.61
CA MET A 171 -10.05 19.08 7.04
C MET A 171 -10.72 20.16 6.20
N ARG A 172 -10.26 21.41 6.41
CA ARG A 172 -10.70 22.58 5.64
C ARG A 172 -9.50 23.38 5.18
N MET A 173 -9.56 23.88 3.96
CA MET A 173 -8.52 24.77 3.42
C MET A 173 -8.98 26.21 3.46
N ALA A 174 -8.10 27.09 3.90
CA ALA A 174 -8.24 28.54 3.77
C ALA A 174 -7.22 29.03 2.73
N HIS A 175 -7.68 29.76 1.73
CA HIS A 175 -6.85 30.26 0.63
C HIS A 175 -6.33 31.66 0.86
N CYS A 176 -7.01 32.43 1.70
CA CYS A 176 -6.68 33.82 2.00
C CYS A 176 -7.23 34.22 3.38
N MET A 177 -6.92 35.43 3.82
CA MET A 177 -7.36 35.93 5.12
C MET A 177 -8.89 36.09 5.22
N SER A 178 -9.56 36.39 4.10
CA SER A 178 -11.01 36.67 4.10
C SER A 178 -11.85 35.38 4.32
N ASP A 179 -11.37 34.22 3.91
CA ASP A 179 -12.06 32.93 4.08
C ASP A 179 -11.62 32.16 5.34
N LEU A 180 -10.56 32.63 6.02
CA LEU A 180 -9.95 31.94 7.15
C LEU A 180 -10.91 31.72 8.32
N LYS A 181 -11.73 32.74 8.66
CA LYS A 181 -12.67 32.66 9.78
C LYS A 181 -13.80 31.67 9.51
N ASP A 182 -14.39 31.71 8.33
CA ASP A 182 -15.42 30.78 7.92
C ASP A 182 -14.89 29.33 7.86
N ALA A 183 -13.68 29.14 7.33
CA ALA A 183 -13.02 27.84 7.32
C ALA A 183 -12.78 27.29 8.73
N TYR A 184 -12.36 28.15 9.67
CA TYR A 184 -12.13 27.76 11.06
C TYR A 184 -13.43 27.35 11.78
N GLU A 185 -14.50 28.16 11.67
CA GLU A 185 -15.77 27.86 12.31
C GLU A 185 -16.41 26.56 11.77
N ARG A 186 -16.34 26.35 10.45
CA ARG A 186 -16.80 25.12 9.82
C ARG A 186 -15.97 23.91 10.23
N ALA A 187 -14.63 24.03 10.26
CA ALA A 187 -13.75 22.94 10.69
C ALA A 187 -14.07 22.50 12.12
N LYS A 188 -14.28 23.47 13.05
CA LYS A 188 -14.68 23.17 14.44
C LYS A 188 -16.04 22.47 14.52
N SER A 189 -17.03 22.99 13.79
CA SER A 189 -18.38 22.40 13.78
C SER A 189 -18.39 20.96 13.27
N GLU A 190 -17.66 20.71 12.17
CA GLU A 190 -17.52 19.35 11.60
C GLU A 190 -16.76 18.42 12.52
N ALA A 191 -15.66 18.91 13.13
CA ALA A 191 -14.90 18.10 14.08
C ALA A 191 -15.74 17.67 15.27
N LYS A 192 -16.55 18.58 15.82
CA LYS A 192 -17.46 18.31 16.93
C LYS A 192 -18.54 17.29 16.55
N LEU A 193 -19.12 17.42 15.36
CA LEU A 193 -20.17 16.51 14.88
C LEU A 193 -19.61 15.11 14.57
N ALA A 194 -18.43 15.04 13.96
CA ALA A 194 -17.86 13.77 13.50
C ALA A 194 -17.10 13.00 14.58
N PHE A 195 -16.43 13.72 15.50
CA PHE A 195 -15.47 13.13 16.45
C PHE A 195 -15.78 13.45 17.92
N GLY A 196 -16.80 14.27 18.21
CA GLY A 196 -17.15 14.69 19.57
C GLY A 196 -16.21 15.73 20.19
N ASN A 197 -15.13 16.10 19.47
CA ASN A 197 -14.11 17.07 19.88
C ASN A 197 -13.99 18.15 18.80
N ASP A 198 -13.91 19.43 19.18
CA ASP A 198 -13.81 20.57 18.28
C ASP A 198 -12.39 21.16 18.18
N GLU A 199 -11.41 20.44 18.68
CA GLU A 199 -10.00 20.85 18.62
C GLU A 199 -9.47 20.79 17.18
N ILE A 200 -8.89 21.93 16.75
CA ILE A 200 -8.31 22.12 15.42
C ILE A 200 -6.84 22.45 15.55
N TYR A 201 -6.02 21.84 14.74
CA TYR A 201 -4.64 22.27 14.52
C TYR A 201 -4.44 22.76 13.09
N LEU A 202 -3.40 23.53 12.87
CA LEU A 202 -3.10 24.20 11.61
C LEU A 202 -1.87 23.61 10.96
N GLU A 203 -1.88 23.53 9.63
CA GLU A 203 -0.68 23.21 8.84
C GLU A 203 -0.62 24.07 7.58
N LYS A 204 0.60 24.40 7.15
CA LYS A 204 0.83 24.98 5.83
C LYS A 204 0.35 23.98 4.77
N TYR A 205 -0.46 24.41 3.83
CA TYR A 205 -0.80 23.59 2.68
C TYR A 205 0.34 23.62 1.66
N ILE A 206 0.86 22.46 1.33
CA ILE A 206 1.88 22.30 0.28
C ILE A 206 1.17 22.12 -1.04
N ARG A 207 1.47 22.99 -2.01
CA ARG A 207 0.85 22.90 -3.34
C ARG A 207 1.59 21.92 -4.21
N ASN A 208 0.84 21.06 -4.89
CA ASN A 208 1.31 20.12 -5.91
C ASN A 208 2.56 19.32 -5.51
N PRO A 209 2.58 18.73 -4.28
CA PRO A 209 3.74 17.98 -3.86
C PRO A 209 3.75 16.59 -4.49
N LYS A 210 4.94 16.02 -4.63
CA LYS A 210 5.10 14.57 -4.78
C LYS A 210 5.12 13.91 -3.41
N HIS A 211 4.57 12.71 -3.33
CA HIS A 211 4.70 11.84 -2.16
C HIS A 211 5.83 10.86 -2.42
N VAL A 212 6.93 11.04 -1.72
CA VAL A 212 8.14 10.22 -1.85
C VAL A 212 8.45 9.58 -0.52
N GLU A 213 8.80 8.30 -0.55
CA GLU A 213 9.11 7.55 0.65
C GLU A 213 10.41 6.78 0.49
N VAL A 214 11.13 6.58 1.59
CA VAL A 214 12.43 5.90 1.60
C VAL A 214 12.31 4.58 2.36
N GLN A 215 12.65 3.48 1.69
CA GLN A 215 12.76 2.18 2.34
C GLN A 215 14.00 2.11 3.20
N ILE A 216 13.83 1.82 4.47
CA ILE A 216 14.91 1.62 5.45
C ILE A 216 14.97 0.15 5.86
N MET A 217 16.19 -0.30 6.11
CA MET A 217 16.50 -1.54 6.81
C MET A 217 17.58 -1.25 7.86
N GLY A 218 17.31 -1.64 9.10
CA GLY A 218 18.23 -1.52 10.24
C GLY A 218 18.48 -2.87 10.90
N ASP A 219 19.61 -3.01 11.63
CA ASP A 219 19.93 -4.19 12.41
C ASP A 219 20.30 -3.85 13.86
N GLU A 220 20.52 -4.89 14.69
CA GLU A 220 20.92 -4.76 16.09
C GLU A 220 22.39 -4.32 16.29
N HIS A 221 23.16 -4.22 15.19
CA HIS A 221 24.59 -3.90 15.20
C HIS A 221 24.86 -2.43 14.83
N GLY A 222 23.78 -1.61 14.68
CA GLY A 222 23.89 -0.19 14.37
C GLY A 222 23.98 0.13 12.90
N ASN A 223 23.86 -0.85 12.01
CA ASN A 223 23.77 -0.58 10.58
C ASN A 223 22.34 -0.15 10.25
N VAL A 224 22.21 0.97 9.55
CA VAL A 224 20.94 1.46 9.00
C VAL A 224 21.21 1.90 7.57
N PHE A 225 20.57 1.21 6.64
CA PHE A 225 20.71 1.47 5.19
C PHE A 225 19.38 1.87 4.58
N HIS A 226 19.42 2.71 3.53
CA HIS A 226 18.27 2.90 2.65
C HIS A 226 18.36 1.94 1.46
N LEU A 227 17.20 1.46 1.02
CA LEU A 227 17.03 0.66 -0.20
C LEU A 227 16.39 1.51 -1.31
N TYR A 228 16.79 2.76 -1.42
CA TYR A 228 16.25 3.79 -2.30
C TYR A 228 14.82 4.23 -1.95
N GLU A 229 14.35 5.16 -2.75
CA GLU A 229 13.05 5.81 -2.60
C GLU A 229 12.02 5.27 -3.60
N ARG A 230 10.75 5.47 -3.25
CA ARG A 230 9.58 5.24 -4.09
C ARG A 230 8.81 6.54 -4.29
N ASP A 231 8.27 6.74 -5.48
CA ASP A 231 7.27 7.78 -5.75
C ASP A 231 5.87 7.15 -5.63
N CYS A 232 5.09 7.64 -4.68
CA CYS A 232 3.75 7.18 -4.37
C CYS A 232 2.71 8.30 -4.59
N SER A 233 2.97 9.23 -5.51
CA SER A 233 2.12 10.40 -5.75
C SER A 233 0.80 10.05 -6.42
N ILE A 234 0.71 8.93 -7.15
CA ILE A 234 -0.55 8.51 -7.77
C ILE A 234 -1.46 7.91 -6.70
N GLN A 235 -2.29 8.74 -6.14
CA GLN A 235 -3.18 8.40 -5.02
C GLN A 235 -4.60 8.89 -5.29
N ARG A 236 -5.55 8.20 -4.69
CA ARG A 236 -6.93 8.62 -4.63
C ARG A 236 -7.37 8.71 -3.18
N ARG A 237 -7.82 9.89 -2.74
CA ARG A 237 -8.21 10.13 -1.34
C ARG A 237 -7.15 9.64 -0.32
N HIS A 238 -5.89 9.94 -0.60
CA HIS A 238 -4.71 9.51 0.16
C HIS A 238 -4.44 8.00 0.19
N GLN A 239 -5.08 7.21 -0.69
CA GLN A 239 -4.76 5.81 -0.91
C GLN A 239 -3.89 5.68 -2.15
N LYS A 240 -2.72 5.09 -2.01
CA LYS A 240 -1.78 4.82 -3.09
C LYS A 240 -2.40 3.84 -4.10
N VAL A 241 -2.28 4.12 -5.39
CA VAL A 241 -2.86 3.34 -6.49
C VAL A 241 -1.79 2.79 -7.42
N VAL A 242 -0.78 3.63 -7.73
CA VAL A 242 0.40 3.26 -8.50
C VAL A 242 1.63 3.75 -7.75
N GLU A 243 2.62 2.88 -7.59
CA GLU A 243 3.89 3.18 -6.96
C GLU A 243 5.04 2.88 -7.91
N ILE A 244 6.08 3.71 -7.85
CA ILE A 244 7.21 3.69 -8.77
C ILE A 244 8.51 3.72 -8.00
N ALA A 245 9.47 2.90 -8.39
CA ALA A 245 10.84 2.97 -7.89
C ALA A 245 11.85 2.87 -9.06
N PRO A 246 12.91 3.68 -9.00
CA PRO A 246 13.10 4.85 -8.15
C PRO A 246 12.17 6.01 -8.58
N ALA A 247 12.12 7.10 -7.81
CA ALA A 247 11.41 8.34 -8.15
C ALA A 247 12.10 9.06 -9.33
N PHE A 248 12.02 8.48 -10.53
CA PHE A 248 12.83 8.82 -11.71
C PHE A 248 12.70 10.28 -12.15
N ALA A 249 11.56 10.90 -11.89
CA ALA A 249 11.29 12.29 -12.25
C ALA A 249 11.98 13.31 -11.34
N LEU A 250 12.50 12.88 -10.18
CA LEU A 250 13.25 13.75 -9.27
C LEU A 250 14.74 13.78 -9.65
N PRO A 251 15.39 14.97 -9.50
CA PRO A 251 16.85 15.08 -9.68
C PRO A 251 17.60 14.12 -8.75
N ARG A 252 18.64 13.45 -9.28
CA ARG A 252 19.42 12.48 -8.52
C ARG A 252 19.96 13.03 -7.19
N LYS A 253 20.40 14.30 -7.18
CA LYS A 253 20.90 14.95 -5.98
C LYS A 253 19.82 15.04 -4.90
N LEU A 254 18.61 15.48 -5.26
CA LEU A 254 17.48 15.60 -4.34
C LEU A 254 17.07 14.21 -3.79
N ARG A 255 17.03 13.19 -4.63
CA ARG A 255 16.74 11.81 -4.20
C ARG A 255 17.74 11.34 -3.15
N GLN A 256 19.04 11.60 -3.37
CA GLN A 256 20.08 11.25 -2.39
C GLN A 256 19.93 12.05 -1.08
N GLU A 257 19.58 13.33 -1.14
CA GLU A 257 19.33 14.15 0.06
C GLU A 257 18.16 13.59 0.87
N ILE A 258 17.07 13.19 0.23
CA ILE A 258 15.90 12.58 0.87
C ILE A 258 16.28 11.22 1.51
N CYS A 259 17.01 10.36 0.79
CA CYS A 259 17.49 9.10 1.33
C CYS A 259 18.41 9.30 2.55
N ASN A 260 19.34 10.25 2.47
CA ASN A 260 20.25 10.56 3.58
C ASN A 260 19.50 11.12 4.80
N ALA A 261 18.49 11.95 4.60
CA ALA A 261 17.65 12.45 5.68
C ALA A 261 16.92 11.30 6.40
N ALA A 262 16.35 10.36 5.65
CA ALA A 262 15.70 9.18 6.21
C ALA A 262 16.67 8.31 7.02
N VAL A 263 17.87 8.03 6.48
CA VAL A 263 18.91 7.27 7.20
C VAL A 263 19.35 8.00 8.48
N THR A 264 19.51 9.32 8.43
CA THR A 264 19.89 10.12 9.60
C THR A 264 18.84 10.02 10.69
N LEU A 265 17.55 10.15 10.36
CA LEU A 265 16.45 9.98 11.32
C LEU A 265 16.51 8.61 11.98
N MET A 266 16.63 7.56 11.17
CA MET A 266 16.55 6.19 11.66
C MET A 266 17.82 5.77 12.43
N LYS A 267 19.00 6.29 12.08
CA LYS A 267 20.23 6.10 12.87
C LYS A 267 20.12 6.77 14.24
N ASN A 268 19.53 7.96 14.33
CA ASN A 268 19.40 8.67 15.61
C ASN A 268 18.54 7.93 16.63
N VAL A 269 17.70 7.01 16.20
CA VAL A 269 16.85 6.19 17.06
C VAL A 269 17.31 4.73 17.14
N ASN A 270 18.45 4.37 16.55
CA ASN A 270 18.95 3.00 16.43
C ASN A 270 17.87 2.04 15.90
N TYR A 271 17.26 2.42 14.77
CA TYR A 271 16.13 1.69 14.20
C TYR A 271 16.53 0.28 13.78
N VAL A 272 15.66 -0.70 14.07
CA VAL A 272 15.87 -2.11 13.74
C VAL A 272 14.73 -2.60 12.83
N ASN A 273 15.08 -3.48 11.90
CA ASN A 273 14.20 -4.13 10.94
C ASN A 273 13.70 -3.19 9.83
N ALA A 274 12.66 -3.58 9.07
CA ALA A 274 12.14 -2.80 7.96
C ALA A 274 11.29 -1.62 8.43
N GLY A 275 11.46 -0.48 7.80
CA GLY A 275 10.64 0.71 8.00
C GLY A 275 10.67 1.61 6.78
N THR A 276 9.76 2.56 6.74
CA THR A 276 9.66 3.53 5.65
C THR A 276 9.48 4.92 6.21
N VAL A 277 10.24 5.89 5.69
CA VAL A 277 10.12 7.32 6.04
C VAL A 277 9.47 8.03 4.87
N GLU A 278 8.35 8.69 5.11
CA GLU A 278 7.54 9.36 4.10
C GLU A 278 7.77 10.88 4.09
N PHE A 279 7.83 11.45 2.88
CA PHE A 279 8.06 12.87 2.63
C PHE A 279 7.09 13.44 1.60
N LEU A 280 6.72 14.73 1.77
CA LEU A 280 6.22 15.55 0.67
C LEU A 280 7.37 16.33 0.05
N VAL A 281 7.46 16.29 -1.28
CA VAL A 281 8.47 16.98 -2.06
C VAL A 281 7.80 18.06 -2.91
N THR A 282 8.18 19.32 -2.74
CA THR A 282 7.61 20.45 -3.50
C THR A 282 8.19 20.52 -4.91
N PRO A 283 7.54 21.22 -5.84
CA PRO A 283 8.09 21.46 -7.18
C PRO A 283 9.44 22.21 -7.16
N ASP A 284 9.69 23.04 -6.12
CA ASP A 284 10.93 23.77 -5.94
C ASP A 284 12.08 22.92 -5.38
N GLY A 285 11.79 21.65 -5.02
CA GLY A 285 12.78 20.70 -4.50
C GLY A 285 12.96 20.73 -2.97
N ASP A 286 12.14 21.47 -2.25
CA ASP A 286 12.06 21.35 -0.79
C ASP A 286 11.34 20.06 -0.43
N PHE A 287 11.73 19.42 0.69
CA PHE A 287 11.04 18.24 1.17
C PHE A 287 10.72 18.33 2.66
N TYR A 288 9.61 17.73 3.04
CA TYR A 288 9.05 17.79 4.39
C TYR A 288 8.69 16.40 4.87
N PHE A 289 9.09 16.06 6.10
CA PHE A 289 8.72 14.84 6.77
C PHE A 289 7.20 14.76 7.00
N ILE A 290 6.63 13.57 6.72
CA ILE A 290 5.23 13.24 7.00
C ILE A 290 5.15 12.31 8.21
N GLU A 291 5.66 11.09 8.04
CA GLU A 291 5.56 10.03 9.05
C GLU A 291 6.59 8.91 8.80
N VAL A 292 6.69 8.02 9.79
CA VAL A 292 7.40 6.74 9.67
C VAL A 292 6.40 5.61 9.77
N ASN A 293 6.48 4.66 8.84
CA ASN A 293 5.76 3.39 8.94
C ASN A 293 6.72 2.32 9.44
N PRO A 294 6.66 1.91 10.73
CA PRO A 294 7.61 0.97 11.33
C PRO A 294 7.24 -0.49 10.99
N ARG A 295 7.22 -0.82 9.72
CA ARG A 295 6.86 -2.13 9.15
C ARG A 295 7.22 -2.23 7.68
N ILE A 296 7.05 -3.41 7.11
CA ILE A 296 7.01 -3.57 5.65
C ILE A 296 5.76 -2.89 5.07
N GLN A 297 5.84 -2.38 3.84
CA GLN A 297 4.71 -1.74 3.16
C GLN A 297 4.19 -2.57 1.98
N VAL A 298 2.97 -2.23 1.48
CA VAL A 298 2.33 -2.89 0.33
C VAL A 298 3.25 -2.82 -0.90
N GLU A 299 3.88 -1.68 -1.10
CA GLU A 299 4.70 -1.30 -2.25
C GLU A 299 6.18 -1.71 -2.17
N HIS A 300 6.56 -2.54 -1.18
CA HIS A 300 7.94 -3.04 -1.05
C HIS A 300 8.46 -3.74 -2.32
N THR A 301 7.55 -4.26 -3.13
CA THR A 301 7.87 -5.05 -4.32
C THR A 301 8.67 -4.26 -5.36
N VAL A 302 8.38 -2.96 -5.55
CA VAL A 302 9.15 -2.12 -6.50
C VAL A 302 10.58 -1.90 -6.04
N THR A 303 10.80 -1.78 -4.73
CA THR A 303 12.14 -1.69 -4.13
C THR A 303 12.92 -3.00 -4.35
N GLU A 304 12.30 -4.14 -4.09
CA GLU A 304 12.92 -5.46 -4.31
C GLU A 304 13.29 -5.66 -5.79
N MET A 305 12.44 -5.20 -6.72
CA MET A 305 12.70 -5.32 -8.16
C MET A 305 13.90 -4.50 -8.64
N ILE A 306 14.14 -3.31 -8.05
CA ILE A 306 15.26 -2.44 -8.48
C ILE A 306 16.56 -2.72 -7.73
N THR A 307 16.50 -3.35 -6.55
CA THR A 307 17.68 -3.62 -5.71
C THR A 307 18.11 -5.08 -5.73
N GLY A 308 17.20 -6.00 -6.03
CA GLY A 308 17.43 -7.44 -5.91
C GLY A 308 17.48 -7.93 -4.46
N ILE A 309 17.16 -7.08 -3.47
CA ILE A 309 17.18 -7.43 -2.05
C ILE A 309 15.79 -7.90 -1.64
N ASP A 310 15.67 -9.14 -1.13
CA ASP A 310 14.45 -9.67 -0.55
C ASP A 310 14.27 -9.09 0.86
N ILE A 311 13.33 -8.13 0.99
CA ILE A 311 13.09 -7.41 2.25
C ILE A 311 12.55 -8.36 3.32
N VAL A 312 11.69 -9.31 2.98
CA VAL A 312 11.10 -10.24 3.96
C VAL A 312 12.14 -11.23 4.50
N GLN A 313 12.97 -11.80 3.62
CA GLN A 313 14.08 -12.66 4.08
C GLN A 313 15.07 -11.87 4.94
N THR A 314 15.36 -10.61 4.57
CA THR A 314 16.22 -9.73 5.36
C THR A 314 15.60 -9.45 6.75
N GLN A 315 14.29 -9.19 6.82
CA GLN A 315 13.58 -9.01 8.11
C GLN A 315 13.75 -10.23 9.03
N ILE A 316 13.60 -11.43 8.48
CA ILE A 316 13.74 -12.68 9.25
C ILE A 316 15.18 -12.85 9.75
N LYS A 317 16.18 -12.64 8.90
CA LYS A 317 17.60 -12.75 9.26
C LYS A 317 18.03 -11.72 10.30
N VAL A 318 17.55 -10.47 10.18
CA VAL A 318 17.75 -9.44 11.20
C VAL A 318 17.13 -9.86 12.54
N ALA A 319 15.92 -10.44 12.51
CA ALA A 319 15.27 -10.96 13.72
C ALA A 319 15.99 -12.19 14.34
N GLU A 320 16.78 -12.94 13.56
CA GLU A 320 17.70 -13.97 14.06
C GLU A 320 18.96 -13.38 14.70
N GLY A 321 19.23 -12.07 14.51
CA GLY A 321 20.39 -11.34 15.05
C GLY A 321 21.56 -11.21 14.09
N TYR A 322 21.36 -11.44 12.78
CA TYR A 322 22.39 -11.19 11.77
C TYR A 322 22.55 -9.71 11.50
N ALA A 323 23.81 -9.28 11.33
CA ALA A 323 24.11 -7.94 10.83
C ALA A 323 23.77 -7.84 9.34
N LEU A 324 23.30 -6.66 8.88
CA LEU A 324 23.06 -6.39 7.47
C LEU A 324 24.33 -6.67 6.62
N THR A 325 25.50 -6.43 7.22
CA THR A 325 26.80 -6.62 6.59
C THR A 325 27.34 -8.06 6.64
N SER A 326 26.59 -9.00 7.25
CA SER A 326 26.97 -10.41 7.27
C SER A 326 26.83 -11.08 5.90
N ASP A 327 27.57 -12.17 5.69
CA ASP A 327 27.49 -12.97 4.45
C ASP A 327 26.09 -13.57 4.25
N GLU A 328 25.37 -13.86 5.34
CA GLU A 328 24.00 -14.40 5.31
C GLU A 328 22.98 -13.42 4.73
N ILE A 329 23.15 -12.12 4.94
CA ILE A 329 22.31 -11.07 4.36
C ILE A 329 22.92 -10.55 3.06
N GLY A 330 24.23 -10.35 3.02
CA GLY A 330 24.96 -10.03 1.83
C GLY A 330 24.89 -8.55 1.41
N ILE A 331 24.71 -7.61 2.34
CA ILE A 331 24.70 -6.16 2.09
C ILE A 331 25.93 -5.54 2.77
N PRO A 332 27.12 -5.56 2.16
CA PRO A 332 28.37 -5.21 2.84
C PRO A 332 28.48 -3.73 3.23
N SER A 333 27.80 -2.83 2.52
CA SER A 333 27.73 -1.40 2.83
C SER A 333 26.56 -0.72 2.11
N GLN A 334 26.27 0.54 2.46
CA GLN A 334 25.26 1.34 1.75
C GLN A 334 25.61 1.50 0.25
N GLU A 335 26.88 1.68 -0.08
CA GLU A 335 27.37 1.90 -1.45
C GLU A 335 27.27 0.64 -2.32
N ALA A 336 27.23 -0.53 -1.70
CA ALA A 336 27.05 -1.80 -2.41
C ALA A 336 25.59 -2.02 -2.87
N ILE A 337 24.65 -1.29 -2.31
CA ILE A 337 23.25 -1.37 -2.72
C ILE A 337 23.09 -0.62 -4.04
N MET A 338 22.87 -1.36 -5.11
CA MET A 338 22.73 -0.80 -6.45
C MET A 338 21.25 -0.69 -6.82
N CYS A 339 20.90 0.42 -7.46
CA CYS A 339 19.58 0.62 -8.07
C CYS A 339 19.68 0.33 -9.57
N HIS A 340 19.00 -0.70 -10.03
CA HIS A 340 18.98 -1.09 -11.43
C HIS A 340 17.58 -0.88 -12.03
N GLY A 341 17.52 -0.19 -13.16
CA GLY A 341 16.30 0.00 -13.92
C GLY A 341 15.21 0.77 -13.17
N ASN A 342 13.96 0.45 -13.51
CA ASN A 342 12.74 1.06 -12.96
C ASN A 342 11.69 -0.01 -12.75
N ALA A 343 10.94 0.10 -11.68
CA ALA A 343 9.81 -0.77 -11.38
C ALA A 343 8.54 0.05 -11.13
N ILE A 344 7.41 -0.50 -11.54
CA ILE A 344 6.07 0.09 -11.31
C ILE A 344 5.21 -0.99 -10.69
N GLN A 345 4.51 -0.66 -9.60
CA GLN A 345 3.45 -1.48 -9.04
C GLN A 345 2.10 -0.84 -9.28
N CYS A 346 1.13 -1.62 -9.74
CA CYS A 346 -0.28 -1.26 -9.77
C CYS A 346 -1.06 -2.10 -8.79
N ARG A 347 -1.89 -1.46 -7.96
CA ARG A 347 -2.84 -2.15 -7.09
C ARG A 347 -4.09 -2.49 -7.89
N VAL A 348 -4.20 -3.73 -8.33
CA VAL A 348 -5.43 -4.24 -8.96
C VAL A 348 -6.42 -4.56 -7.85
N THR A 349 -7.53 -3.81 -7.81
CA THR A 349 -8.57 -3.89 -6.77
C THR A 349 -9.91 -4.33 -7.35
N THR A 350 -10.75 -4.92 -6.50
CA THR A 350 -12.15 -5.23 -6.85
C THR A 350 -13.03 -4.04 -6.51
N GLU A 351 -12.85 -2.94 -7.26
CA GLU A 351 -13.57 -1.69 -7.11
C GLU A 351 -14.12 -1.23 -8.46
N ASP A 352 -15.23 -0.47 -8.43
CA ASP A 352 -15.86 0.12 -9.60
C ASP A 352 -15.46 1.61 -9.73
N PRO A 353 -14.51 1.96 -10.62
CA PRO A 353 -14.09 3.35 -10.80
C PRO A 353 -15.23 4.27 -11.25
N LEU A 354 -16.18 3.75 -12.03
CA LEU A 354 -17.35 4.54 -12.51
C LEU A 354 -18.36 4.81 -11.41
N ASN A 355 -18.31 4.08 -10.33
CA ASN A 355 -19.18 4.26 -9.16
C ASN A 355 -18.36 4.69 -7.93
N GLY A 356 -17.49 5.69 -8.10
CA GLY A 356 -16.71 6.28 -7.03
C GLY A 356 -15.76 5.32 -6.32
N PHE A 357 -15.27 4.26 -7.00
CA PHE A 357 -14.46 3.17 -6.44
C PHE A 357 -15.16 2.41 -5.32
N MET A 358 -16.47 2.23 -5.43
CA MET A 358 -17.20 1.39 -4.50
C MET A 358 -16.65 -0.04 -4.60
N PRO A 359 -16.26 -0.67 -3.47
CA PRO A 359 -15.84 -2.06 -3.47
C PRO A 359 -16.93 -2.96 -4.03
N ASP A 360 -16.53 -3.87 -4.92
CA ASP A 360 -17.42 -4.89 -5.47
C ASP A 360 -17.10 -6.25 -4.84
N SER A 361 -18.13 -7.02 -4.57
CA SER A 361 -18.04 -8.34 -3.95
C SER A 361 -18.79 -9.38 -4.79
N GLY A 362 -18.34 -10.62 -4.76
CA GLY A 362 -18.95 -11.66 -5.54
C GLY A 362 -18.02 -12.85 -5.79
N LYS A 363 -18.45 -13.75 -6.66
CA LYS A 363 -17.65 -14.90 -7.07
C LYS A 363 -16.88 -14.59 -8.34
N ILE A 364 -15.59 -14.80 -8.31
CA ILE A 364 -14.75 -14.73 -9.52
C ILE A 364 -15.09 -15.94 -10.41
N ILE A 365 -15.70 -15.68 -11.57
CA ILE A 365 -16.13 -16.72 -12.54
C ILE A 365 -14.93 -17.16 -13.40
N ALA A 366 -14.07 -16.22 -13.78
CA ALA A 366 -12.84 -16.49 -14.50
C ALA A 366 -11.74 -15.60 -13.99
N TYR A 367 -10.54 -16.14 -13.83
CA TYR A 367 -9.31 -15.41 -13.50
C TYR A 367 -8.18 -15.91 -14.38
N ARG A 368 -7.56 -15.01 -15.11
CA ARG A 368 -6.28 -15.19 -15.78
C ARG A 368 -5.45 -13.93 -15.58
N SER A 369 -4.19 -14.08 -15.35
CA SER A 369 -3.19 -13.00 -15.31
C SER A 369 -2.20 -13.19 -16.44
N GLY A 370 -1.48 -12.15 -16.73
CA GLY A 370 -0.33 -12.19 -17.61
C GLY A 370 0.90 -12.79 -16.91
N GLY A 371 2.06 -12.48 -17.46
CA GLY A 371 3.35 -12.95 -16.96
C GLY A 371 4.49 -12.56 -17.90
N GLY A 372 5.61 -13.26 -17.79
CA GLY A 372 6.77 -13.10 -18.65
C GLY A 372 7.88 -12.24 -18.03
N PHE A 373 8.88 -11.92 -18.83
CA PHE A 373 10.10 -11.27 -18.36
C PHE A 373 9.84 -9.89 -17.74
N GLY A 374 10.22 -9.76 -16.46
CA GLY A 374 10.09 -8.53 -15.70
C GLY A 374 8.67 -8.26 -15.17
N VAL A 375 7.84 -9.32 -15.02
CA VAL A 375 6.54 -9.26 -14.38
C VAL A 375 6.57 -10.07 -13.08
N ARG A 376 6.05 -9.48 -12.01
CA ARG A 376 5.84 -10.11 -10.71
C ARG A 376 4.40 -9.88 -10.28
N LEU A 377 3.75 -10.93 -9.79
CA LEU A 377 2.40 -10.89 -9.27
C LEU A 377 2.36 -11.39 -7.82
N ASP A 378 1.93 -10.51 -6.92
CA ASP A 378 1.63 -10.87 -5.53
C ASP A 378 0.12 -10.81 -5.33
N SER A 379 -0.50 -11.98 -5.18
CA SER A 379 -1.95 -12.14 -5.11
C SER A 379 -2.39 -12.93 -3.89
N GLY A 380 -3.56 -12.55 -3.35
CA GLY A 380 -4.25 -13.29 -2.30
C GLY A 380 -5.28 -14.26 -2.89
N ASN A 381 -6.55 -13.86 -2.87
CA ASN A 381 -7.67 -14.70 -3.33
C ASN A 381 -7.98 -14.55 -4.84
N ALA A 382 -6.97 -14.29 -5.66
CA ALA A 382 -7.12 -14.11 -7.10
C ALA A 382 -7.08 -15.45 -7.85
N PHE A 383 -8.19 -16.18 -7.88
CA PHE A 383 -8.34 -17.41 -8.64
C PHE A 383 -9.80 -17.67 -9.02
N THR A 384 -10.02 -18.48 -10.07
CA THR A 384 -11.36 -18.86 -10.53
C THR A 384 -12.10 -19.64 -9.43
N GLY A 385 -13.29 -19.17 -9.08
CA GLY A 385 -14.13 -19.76 -8.04
C GLY A 385 -14.00 -19.10 -6.67
N SER A 386 -13.01 -18.22 -6.44
CA SER A 386 -12.87 -17.51 -5.18
C SER A 386 -14.02 -16.54 -4.93
N ILE A 387 -14.32 -16.30 -3.66
CA ILE A 387 -15.35 -15.37 -3.21
C ILE A 387 -14.67 -14.14 -2.66
N ILE A 388 -14.96 -13.00 -3.26
CA ILE A 388 -14.56 -11.68 -2.76
C ILE A 388 -15.62 -11.20 -1.78
N THR A 389 -15.21 -10.97 -0.55
CA THR A 389 -16.08 -10.55 0.54
C THR A 389 -15.93 -9.05 0.83
N PRO A 390 -16.96 -8.38 1.37
CA PRO A 390 -16.88 -6.96 1.73
C PRO A 390 -16.17 -6.68 3.08
N TYR A 391 -15.62 -7.71 3.73
CA TYR A 391 -15.09 -7.60 5.09
C TYR A 391 -13.65 -7.10 5.14
N TYR A 392 -12.91 -7.24 4.05
CA TYR A 392 -11.48 -6.92 3.99
C TYR A 392 -11.18 -5.96 2.85
N ASP A 393 -9.92 -5.56 2.74
CA ASP A 393 -9.43 -4.72 1.66
C ASP A 393 -9.76 -5.31 0.29
N SER A 394 -10.07 -4.42 -0.66
CA SER A 394 -10.42 -4.77 -2.05
C SER A 394 -9.22 -5.21 -2.89
N LEU A 395 -7.99 -5.17 -2.36
CA LEU A 395 -6.77 -5.54 -3.08
C LEU A 395 -6.81 -7.01 -3.52
N LEU A 396 -6.82 -7.21 -4.84
CA LEU A 396 -6.84 -8.52 -5.45
C LEU A 396 -5.43 -9.00 -5.83
N VAL A 397 -4.67 -8.16 -6.51
CA VAL A 397 -3.32 -8.44 -6.99
C VAL A 397 -2.47 -7.17 -6.95
N LYS A 398 -1.22 -7.28 -6.50
CA LYS A 398 -0.16 -6.32 -6.80
C LYS A 398 0.54 -6.79 -8.06
N ALA A 399 0.32 -6.08 -9.17
CA ALA A 399 1.07 -6.29 -10.39
C ALA A 399 2.30 -5.39 -10.37
N THR A 400 3.50 -5.96 -10.43
CA THR A 400 4.75 -5.21 -10.44
C THR A 400 5.53 -5.54 -11.71
N THR A 401 5.95 -4.51 -12.44
CA THR A 401 6.75 -4.69 -13.66
C THR A 401 8.09 -3.97 -13.55
N TYR A 402 9.09 -4.55 -14.19
CA TYR A 402 10.46 -4.05 -14.23
C TYR A 402 10.91 -3.81 -15.67
N GLY A 403 11.60 -2.69 -15.89
CA GLY A 403 12.27 -2.35 -17.14
C GLY A 403 13.59 -1.62 -16.89
N LEU A 404 14.50 -1.59 -17.87
CA LEU A 404 15.71 -0.79 -17.75
C LEU A 404 15.42 0.71 -17.72
N THR A 405 14.28 1.13 -18.28
CA THR A 405 13.78 2.50 -18.24
C THR A 405 12.35 2.54 -17.75
N HIS A 406 11.91 3.69 -17.25
CA HIS A 406 10.51 3.91 -16.85
C HIS A 406 9.53 3.56 -17.98
N ALA A 407 9.80 4.03 -19.20
CA ALA A 407 8.96 3.74 -20.37
C ALA A 407 8.82 2.23 -20.65
N GLN A 408 9.90 1.45 -20.48
CA GLN A 408 9.82 -0.02 -20.62
C GLN A 408 8.98 -0.67 -19.52
N ALA A 409 9.10 -0.19 -18.28
CA ALA A 409 8.28 -0.69 -17.17
C ALA A 409 6.78 -0.38 -17.41
N VAL A 410 6.45 0.85 -17.88
CA VAL A 410 5.10 1.26 -18.29
C VAL A 410 4.54 0.35 -19.38
N GLN A 411 5.29 0.11 -20.46
CA GLN A 411 4.83 -0.74 -21.57
C GLN A 411 4.56 -2.18 -21.12
N LYS A 412 5.41 -2.72 -20.24
CA LYS A 412 5.19 -4.05 -19.64
C LYS A 412 3.93 -4.08 -18.76
N MET A 413 3.69 -3.02 -17.98
CA MET A 413 2.50 -2.95 -17.14
C MET A 413 1.22 -2.83 -17.98
N LEU A 414 1.23 -2.04 -19.05
CA LEU A 414 0.12 -1.95 -19.97
C LEU A 414 -0.22 -3.31 -20.61
N ARG A 415 0.80 -4.05 -21.06
CA ARG A 415 0.63 -5.41 -21.57
C ARG A 415 0.08 -6.35 -20.50
N GLU A 416 0.65 -6.29 -19.28
CA GLU A 416 0.21 -7.13 -18.16
C GLU A 416 -1.27 -6.87 -17.81
N LEU A 417 -1.69 -5.60 -17.74
CA LEU A 417 -3.07 -5.22 -17.47
C LEU A 417 -4.03 -5.67 -18.59
N ASP A 418 -3.58 -5.65 -19.85
CA ASP A 418 -4.38 -6.10 -21.00
C ASP A 418 -4.57 -7.63 -21.02
N GLU A 419 -3.60 -8.40 -20.51
CA GLU A 419 -3.67 -9.85 -20.41
C GLU A 419 -4.58 -10.33 -19.26
N PHE A 420 -4.89 -9.49 -18.28
CA PHE A 420 -5.80 -9.84 -17.20
C PHE A 420 -7.21 -10.14 -17.75
N ARG A 421 -7.76 -11.28 -17.31
CA ARG A 421 -9.17 -11.60 -17.53
C ARG A 421 -9.81 -11.94 -16.20
N ILE A 422 -10.54 -11.01 -15.64
CA ILE A 422 -11.26 -11.18 -14.38
C ILE A 422 -12.75 -10.98 -14.68
N LEU A 423 -13.56 -11.99 -14.40
CA LEU A 423 -15.00 -11.96 -14.58
C LEU A 423 -15.71 -12.33 -13.28
N GLY A 424 -16.89 -11.75 -13.07
CA GLY A 424 -17.72 -11.99 -11.90
C GLY A 424 -17.66 -10.87 -10.85
N VAL A 425 -16.62 -10.04 -10.92
CA VAL A 425 -16.47 -8.81 -10.11
C VAL A 425 -15.93 -7.69 -11.00
N LYS A 426 -16.22 -6.45 -10.64
CA LYS A 426 -15.63 -5.26 -11.26
C LYS A 426 -14.22 -5.06 -10.74
N THR A 427 -13.39 -4.42 -11.53
CA THR A 427 -12.00 -4.09 -11.19
C THR A 427 -11.61 -2.71 -11.68
N ASN A 428 -10.55 -2.16 -11.10
CA ASN A 428 -9.99 -0.87 -11.50
C ASN A 428 -9.01 -0.96 -12.68
N ILE A 429 -8.87 -2.11 -13.36
CA ILE A 429 -7.86 -2.33 -14.43
C ILE A 429 -7.98 -1.29 -15.55
N GLY A 430 -9.19 -0.99 -16.02
CA GLY A 430 -9.39 0.01 -17.07
C GLY A 430 -8.89 1.40 -16.65
N PHE A 431 -9.16 1.80 -15.42
CA PHE A 431 -8.67 3.03 -14.84
C PHE A 431 -7.13 3.05 -14.75
N LEU A 432 -6.52 1.98 -14.26
CA LEU A 432 -5.05 1.84 -14.22
C LEU A 432 -4.42 1.96 -15.61
N THR A 433 -5.06 1.38 -16.62
CA THR A 433 -4.62 1.48 -18.02
C THR A 433 -4.63 2.93 -18.51
N ASN A 434 -5.67 3.71 -18.16
CA ASN A 434 -5.75 5.12 -18.50
C ASN A 434 -4.67 5.93 -17.78
N VAL A 435 -4.45 5.70 -16.48
CA VAL A 435 -3.34 6.31 -15.70
C VAL A 435 -1.99 6.10 -16.40
N LEU A 436 -1.67 4.88 -16.78
CA LEU A 436 -0.38 4.54 -17.40
C LEU A 436 -0.22 5.10 -18.83
N ARG A 437 -1.31 5.41 -19.52
CA ARG A 437 -1.31 6.01 -20.86
C ARG A 437 -1.27 7.53 -20.83
N GLU A 438 -1.59 8.14 -19.69
CA GLU A 438 -1.62 9.59 -19.58
C GLU A 438 -0.21 10.17 -19.79
N ALA A 439 -0.12 11.19 -20.66
CA ALA A 439 1.16 11.72 -21.11
C ALA A 439 1.98 12.36 -19.98
N SER A 440 1.32 13.00 -19.02
CA SER A 440 1.97 13.57 -17.83
C SER A 440 2.54 12.48 -16.92
N PHE A 441 1.83 11.35 -16.76
CA PHE A 441 2.36 10.19 -16.04
C PHE A 441 3.63 9.64 -16.70
N VAL A 442 3.61 9.43 -18.01
CA VAL A 442 4.75 8.89 -18.77
C VAL A 442 5.98 9.80 -18.65
N ARG A 443 5.78 11.13 -18.64
CA ARG A 443 6.87 12.11 -18.48
C ARG A 443 7.33 12.31 -17.04
N GLY A 444 6.54 11.90 -16.04
CA GLY A 444 6.80 12.16 -14.63
C GLY A 444 6.28 13.52 -14.13
N ASP A 445 5.46 14.20 -14.93
CA ASP A 445 4.87 15.51 -14.63
C ASP A 445 3.54 15.32 -13.88
N TYR A 446 3.60 14.81 -12.67
CA TYR A 446 2.43 14.55 -11.82
C TYR A 446 2.75 14.83 -10.36
N ASP A 447 1.72 15.04 -9.57
CA ASP A 447 1.76 15.20 -8.13
C ASP A 447 0.61 14.44 -7.45
N VAL A 448 0.37 14.67 -6.16
CA VAL A 448 -0.68 13.97 -5.40
C VAL A 448 -2.11 14.29 -5.86
N ASN A 449 -2.31 15.34 -6.67
CA ASN A 449 -3.62 15.72 -7.22
C ASN A 449 -3.89 15.11 -8.59
N PHE A 450 -2.93 14.37 -9.16
CA PHE A 450 -2.96 13.83 -10.52
C PHE A 450 -4.31 13.20 -10.91
N ILE A 451 -4.91 12.40 -10.06
CA ILE A 451 -6.20 11.74 -10.36
C ILE A 451 -7.35 12.74 -10.38
N ASP A 452 -7.32 13.73 -9.49
CA ASP A 452 -8.36 14.76 -9.40
C ASP A 452 -8.26 15.77 -10.56
N ASP A 453 -7.04 16.02 -11.06
CA ASP A 453 -6.76 16.92 -12.17
C ASP A 453 -7.05 16.29 -13.54
N HIS A 454 -7.23 14.97 -13.62
CA HIS A 454 -7.43 14.21 -14.86
C HIS A 454 -8.76 13.43 -14.85
N PRO A 455 -9.93 14.10 -15.01
CA PRO A 455 -11.23 13.42 -15.02
C PRO A 455 -11.39 12.42 -16.18
N GLU A 456 -10.64 12.58 -17.28
CA GLU A 456 -10.61 11.66 -18.42
C GLU A 456 -10.09 10.26 -18.09
N LEU A 457 -9.40 10.09 -16.95
CA LEU A 457 -8.97 8.78 -16.47
C LEU A 457 -10.15 7.84 -16.20
N PHE A 458 -11.33 8.41 -16.00
CA PHE A 458 -12.58 7.67 -15.75
C PHE A 458 -13.34 7.33 -17.04
N ASP A 459 -12.89 7.80 -18.21
CA ASP A 459 -13.45 7.43 -19.50
C ASP A 459 -13.00 6.01 -19.88
N LEU A 460 -13.63 5.03 -19.25
CA LEU A 460 -13.27 3.63 -19.44
C LEU A 460 -13.75 3.14 -20.81
N PRO A 461 -12.88 2.47 -21.60
CA PRO A 461 -13.29 1.93 -22.87
C PRO A 461 -14.39 0.88 -22.66
N VAL A 462 -15.46 1.01 -23.46
CA VAL A 462 -16.50 -0.02 -23.49
C VAL A 462 -15.88 -1.32 -24.01
N VAL A 463 -15.74 -2.32 -23.13
CA VAL A 463 -15.22 -3.62 -23.54
C VAL A 463 -16.20 -4.24 -24.52
N HIS A 464 -15.82 -4.27 -25.78
CA HIS A 464 -16.61 -4.91 -26.85
C HIS A 464 -16.46 -6.42 -26.77
N ASN A 465 -17.03 -7.01 -25.71
CA ASN A 465 -17.10 -8.45 -25.55
C ASN A 465 -18.03 -9.05 -26.60
N ARG A 466 -17.51 -9.95 -27.45
CA ARG A 466 -18.30 -10.66 -28.46
C ARG A 466 -19.52 -11.36 -27.85
N GLY A 467 -19.34 -11.98 -26.67
CA GLY A 467 -20.42 -12.63 -25.93
C GLY A 467 -21.54 -11.67 -25.53
N THR A 468 -21.19 -10.49 -25.00
CA THR A 468 -22.18 -9.44 -24.63
C THR A 468 -22.89 -8.89 -25.88
N LYS A 469 -22.15 -8.68 -26.97
CA LYS A 469 -22.78 -8.28 -28.27
C LYS A 469 -23.75 -9.31 -28.78
N LEU A 470 -23.36 -10.60 -28.71
CA LEU A 470 -24.21 -11.71 -29.13
C LEU A 470 -25.47 -11.81 -28.25
N LEU A 471 -25.30 -11.72 -26.92
CA LEU A 471 -26.44 -11.75 -25.98
C LEU A 471 -27.39 -10.56 -26.17
N LYS A 472 -26.84 -9.35 -26.40
CA LYS A 472 -27.65 -8.17 -26.74
C LYS A 472 -28.42 -8.38 -28.04
N TYR A 473 -27.74 -8.88 -29.07
CA TYR A 473 -28.36 -9.17 -30.37
C TYR A 473 -29.46 -10.25 -30.23
N ILE A 474 -29.17 -11.35 -29.55
CA ILE A 474 -30.18 -12.42 -29.29
C ILE A 474 -31.36 -11.83 -28.52
N GLY A 475 -31.11 -11.06 -27.45
CA GLY A 475 -32.18 -10.41 -26.66
C GLY A 475 -33.03 -9.46 -27.51
N GLU A 476 -32.39 -8.64 -28.34
CA GLU A 476 -33.06 -7.72 -29.23
C GLU A 476 -33.94 -8.43 -30.27
N VAL A 477 -33.39 -9.46 -30.92
CA VAL A 477 -34.12 -10.31 -31.87
C VAL A 477 -35.25 -11.07 -31.20
N THR A 478 -35.07 -11.55 -29.97
CA THR A 478 -36.09 -12.29 -29.23
C THR A 478 -37.26 -11.38 -28.80
N ILE A 479 -36.97 -10.12 -28.43
CA ILE A 479 -38.00 -9.17 -27.94
C ILE A 479 -38.66 -8.44 -29.12
N ASN A 480 -37.89 -7.99 -30.08
CA ASN A 480 -38.35 -7.09 -31.17
C ASN A 480 -38.58 -7.82 -32.51
N GLY A 481 -38.25 -9.11 -32.58
CA GLY A 481 -38.24 -9.86 -33.83
C GLY A 481 -37.03 -9.53 -34.71
N TYR A 482 -36.74 -10.38 -35.69
CA TYR A 482 -35.67 -10.16 -36.65
C TYR A 482 -36.13 -9.18 -37.74
N SER A 483 -35.55 -8.01 -37.79
CA SER A 483 -35.89 -6.94 -38.75
C SER A 483 -35.17 -7.05 -40.10
N GLY A 484 -34.26 -8.01 -40.26
CA GLY A 484 -33.49 -8.17 -41.51
C GLY A 484 -34.16 -9.13 -42.50
N LYS A 485 -34.11 -8.80 -43.80
CA LYS A 485 -34.29 -9.81 -44.83
C LYS A 485 -33.09 -10.72 -44.79
N GLY A 486 -33.22 -11.86 -44.10
CA GLY A 486 -32.15 -12.85 -44.04
C GLY A 486 -31.80 -13.42 -45.42
N PRO A 487 -30.53 -13.74 -45.69
CA PRO A 487 -30.23 -14.69 -46.75
C PRO A 487 -30.96 -15.97 -46.49
N GLU A 488 -31.37 -16.66 -47.55
CA GLU A 488 -32.06 -17.94 -47.47
C GLU A 488 -31.42 -18.84 -46.40
N ALA A 489 -32.24 -19.45 -45.56
CA ALA A 489 -31.82 -20.22 -44.42
C ALA A 489 -30.78 -21.25 -44.78
N VAL A 490 -29.54 -21.05 -44.44
CA VAL A 490 -28.51 -22.09 -44.46
C VAL A 490 -28.72 -22.95 -43.24
N SER A 491 -29.24 -24.13 -43.41
CA SER A 491 -29.39 -25.15 -42.36
C SER A 491 -27.99 -25.61 -41.89
N TYR A 492 -27.50 -25.07 -40.77
CA TYR A 492 -26.32 -25.60 -40.13
C TYR A 492 -26.73 -26.76 -39.23
N THR A 493 -26.41 -27.95 -39.69
CA THR A 493 -26.64 -29.20 -38.92
C THR A 493 -25.67 -29.42 -37.76
N HIS A 494 -24.62 -28.61 -37.64
CA HIS A 494 -23.67 -28.68 -36.53
C HIS A 494 -23.14 -27.31 -36.16
N LEU A 495 -23.48 -26.83 -34.96
CA LEU A 495 -22.80 -25.76 -34.25
C LEU A 495 -21.64 -26.41 -33.46
N THR A 496 -20.46 -26.44 -34.07
CA THR A 496 -19.24 -26.70 -33.29
C THR A 496 -18.84 -25.40 -32.60
N LEU A 497 -19.03 -25.32 -31.28
CA LEU A 497 -18.41 -24.30 -30.47
C LEU A 497 -16.89 -24.53 -30.54
N PRO A 498 -16.07 -23.50 -30.86
CA PRO A 498 -14.62 -23.64 -30.75
C PRO A 498 -14.26 -23.93 -29.31
N THR A 499 -13.72 -25.11 -29.07
CA THR A 499 -13.03 -25.46 -27.83
C THR A 499 -11.65 -24.85 -27.86
N THR A 500 -11.48 -23.65 -27.29
CA THR A 500 -10.23 -23.17 -26.67
C THR A 500 -10.56 -22.02 -25.72
#